data_380b1e294d230aec7fee06deb568ce6b
#
_entry.id   380b1e294d230aec7fee06deb568ce6b
#
_cell.length_a   1.000
_cell.length_b   1.000
_cell.length_c   1.000
_cell.angle_alpha   90.00
_cell.angle_beta   90.00
_cell.angle_gamma   90.00
#
_symmetry.space_group_name_H-M   'P 1'
#
loop_
_entity.id
_entity.type
_entity.pdbx_description
1 polymer ?
#
loop_
_entity_poly.entity_id
_entity_poly.type
_entity_poly.pdbx_seq_one_letter_code
_entity_poly.pdbx_strand_id
1 'polypeptide(L)'
;MNVYSPITTLKGVGPKTKEQLEKCMIFNIMDLLLYFPRDYEFIDNYSKDKLANKKVIIKVQVENIKRDVRTRTGKILTTIIFNDGEKAIVGSWFNQPYIKNYFKIGEEYILQGNLREYRGTLTINNAQILKNKYAEKVEERKIIPKSVSYTHLRAHETLANL
;
A
#
# COMPACT_ATOMS: atom_id res chain seq x y z
N MET A 1 25.24 -3.84 19.17
CA MET A 1 23.94 -3.19 19.21
C MET A 1 23.12 -3.91 20.27
N ASN A 2 22.71 -3.23 21.33
CA ASN A 2 21.92 -3.80 22.41
C ASN A 2 20.45 -3.38 22.24
N VAL A 3 19.51 -4.19 22.66
CA VAL A 3 18.06 -3.90 22.60
C VAL A 3 17.66 -2.64 23.40
N TYR A 4 18.43 -2.27 24.39
CA TYR A 4 18.24 -1.03 25.16
C TYR A 4 18.93 0.20 24.54
N SER A 5 19.59 0.04 23.37
CA SER A 5 20.18 1.19 22.67
C SER A 5 19.09 2.15 22.22
N PRO A 6 19.37 3.49 22.21
CA PRO A 6 18.40 4.47 21.73
C PRO A 6 17.91 4.16 20.32
N ILE A 7 16.65 4.46 20.01
CA ILE A 7 16.03 4.17 18.73
C ILE A 7 16.75 4.85 17.55
N THR A 8 17.46 5.94 17.81
CA THR A 8 18.26 6.68 16.83
C THR A 8 19.47 5.91 16.31
N THR A 9 19.88 4.82 16.95
CA THR A 9 20.96 3.95 16.46
C THR A 9 20.54 3.10 15.26
N LEU A 10 19.24 3.02 14.98
CA LEU A 10 18.73 2.31 13.81
C LEU A 10 18.89 3.14 12.54
N LYS A 11 19.39 2.50 11.49
CA LYS A 11 19.51 3.12 10.18
C LYS A 11 18.12 3.52 9.66
N GLY A 12 17.95 4.79 9.28
CA GLY A 12 16.68 5.33 8.78
C GLY A 12 15.87 6.09 9.82
N VAL A 13 16.29 6.10 11.09
CA VAL A 13 15.66 6.91 12.14
C VAL A 13 16.33 8.29 12.18
N GLY A 14 15.79 9.23 11.40
CA GLY A 14 16.17 10.64 11.44
C GLY A 14 15.39 11.43 12.52
N PRO A 15 15.69 12.74 12.68
CA PRO A 15 15.05 13.59 13.72
C PRO A 15 13.52 13.57 13.69
N LYS A 16 12.90 13.65 12.51
CA LYS A 16 11.44 13.59 12.35
C LYS A 16 10.86 12.25 12.75
N THR A 17 11.53 11.14 12.39
CA THR A 17 11.09 9.79 12.75
C THR A 17 11.23 9.57 14.24
N LYS A 18 12.33 10.06 14.84
CA LYS A 18 12.55 10.05 16.29
C LYS A 18 11.39 10.71 17.03
N GLU A 19 11.05 11.95 16.66
CA GLU A 19 9.96 12.69 17.28
C GLU A 19 8.61 11.94 17.20
N GLN A 20 8.34 11.30 16.07
CA GLN A 20 7.11 10.48 15.90
C GLN A 20 7.12 9.22 16.78
N LEU A 21 8.25 8.55 16.91
CA LEU A 21 8.39 7.37 17.75
C LEU A 21 8.28 7.73 19.24
N GLU A 22 8.88 8.83 19.67
CA GLU A 22 8.79 9.33 21.05
C GLU A 22 7.35 9.69 21.43
N LYS A 23 6.55 10.23 20.50
CA LYS A 23 5.10 10.43 20.69
C LYS A 23 4.32 9.12 20.90
N CYS A 24 4.86 8.00 20.41
CA CYS A 24 4.32 6.66 20.63
C CYS A 24 4.95 5.95 21.85
N MET A 25 5.70 6.68 22.69
CA MET A 25 6.45 6.15 23.84
C MET A 25 7.49 5.10 23.45
N ILE A 26 8.08 5.23 22.26
CA ILE A 26 9.14 4.35 21.75
C ILE A 26 10.47 5.11 21.79
N PHE A 27 11.32 4.82 22.78
CA PHE A 27 12.59 5.51 23.01
C PHE A 27 13.81 4.66 22.65
N ASN A 28 13.67 3.33 22.74
CA ASN A 28 14.74 2.37 22.50
C ASN A 28 14.26 1.23 21.58
N ILE A 29 15.19 0.35 21.23
CA ILE A 29 14.90 -0.78 20.32
C ILE A 29 13.94 -1.78 20.98
N MET A 30 14.01 -1.98 22.29
CA MET A 30 13.11 -2.87 23.01
C MET A 30 11.66 -2.38 22.94
N ASP A 31 11.44 -1.06 23.13
CA ASP A 31 10.10 -0.46 23.02
C ASP A 31 9.51 -0.72 21.63
N LEU A 32 10.35 -0.58 20.57
CA LEU A 32 9.92 -0.87 19.20
C LEU A 32 9.57 -2.34 18.98
N LEU A 33 10.36 -3.27 19.54
CA LEU A 33 10.10 -4.71 19.43
C LEU A 33 8.83 -5.13 20.17
N LEU A 34 8.51 -4.46 21.27
CA LEU A 34 7.30 -4.72 22.07
C LEU A 34 6.08 -3.95 21.56
N TYR A 35 6.26 -3.07 20.56
CA TYR A 35 5.16 -2.34 19.97
C TYR A 35 4.39 -3.23 18.99
N PHE A 36 3.39 -3.91 19.51
CA PHE A 36 2.54 -4.79 18.72
C PHE A 36 1.51 -4.01 17.92
N PRO A 37 1.29 -4.36 16.64
CA PRO A 37 0.20 -3.78 15.86
C PRO A 37 -1.16 -4.11 16.49
N ARG A 38 -2.08 -3.16 16.49
CA ARG A 38 -3.43 -3.36 17.06
C ARG A 38 -4.31 -4.28 16.24
N ASP A 39 -4.01 -4.42 14.96
CA ASP A 39 -4.79 -5.23 14.04
C ASP A 39 -3.92 -5.69 12.86
N TYR A 40 -4.36 -6.74 12.18
CA TYR A 40 -3.71 -7.29 11.01
C TYR A 40 -4.67 -7.28 9.84
N GLU A 41 -4.18 -6.89 8.67
CA GLU A 41 -4.91 -6.98 7.42
C GLU A 41 -4.45 -8.23 6.66
N PHE A 42 -5.40 -9.12 6.37
CA PHE A 42 -5.15 -10.26 5.51
C PHE A 42 -5.28 -9.80 4.06
N ILE A 43 -4.23 -9.97 3.27
CA ILE A 43 -4.27 -9.74 1.84
C ILE A 43 -4.37 -11.11 1.19
N ASP A 44 -5.52 -11.38 0.61
CA ASP A 44 -5.74 -12.60 -0.16
C ASP A 44 -5.03 -12.46 -1.52
N ASN A 45 -4.49 -13.57 -2.03
CA ASN A 45 -4.09 -13.64 -3.42
C ASN A 45 -5.34 -13.49 -4.30
N TYR A 46 -5.15 -12.86 -5.46
CA TYR A 46 -6.21 -12.75 -6.44
C TYR A 46 -6.73 -14.13 -6.80
N SER A 47 -7.98 -14.39 -6.45
CA SER A 47 -8.74 -15.57 -6.85
C SER A 47 -9.98 -15.11 -7.60
N LYS A 48 -10.19 -15.66 -8.79
CA LYS A 48 -11.26 -15.27 -9.73
C LYS A 48 -12.66 -15.33 -9.13
N ASP A 49 -12.87 -16.18 -8.13
CA ASP A 49 -14.18 -16.45 -7.55
C ASP A 49 -14.60 -15.50 -6.41
N LYS A 50 -13.70 -14.58 -5.99
CA LYS A 50 -13.96 -13.71 -4.83
C LYS A 50 -13.72 -12.24 -5.12
N LEU A 51 -14.27 -11.74 -6.19
CA LEU A 51 -14.01 -10.41 -6.79
C LEU A 51 -14.67 -9.19 -6.10
N ALA A 52 -15.22 -9.29 -4.92
CA ALA A 52 -15.93 -8.18 -4.33
C ALA A 52 -15.04 -7.34 -3.40
N ASN A 53 -14.63 -6.14 -3.84
CA ASN A 53 -14.10 -5.03 -3.00
C ASN A 53 -12.98 -5.38 -2.00
N LYS A 54 -12.10 -6.32 -2.34
CA LYS A 54 -11.01 -6.72 -1.47
C LYS A 54 -9.68 -6.13 -1.94
N LYS A 55 -8.81 -5.88 -0.98
CA LYS A 55 -7.41 -5.57 -1.24
C LYS A 55 -6.71 -6.86 -1.65
N VAL A 56 -6.15 -6.85 -2.86
CA VAL A 56 -5.52 -8.01 -3.47
C VAL A 56 -4.10 -7.69 -3.93
N ILE A 57 -3.30 -8.74 -4.08
CA ILE A 57 -2.03 -8.69 -4.79
C ILE A 57 -2.22 -9.46 -6.08
N ILE A 58 -1.93 -8.81 -7.21
CA ILE A 58 -2.07 -9.37 -8.54
C ILE A 58 -0.77 -9.22 -9.34
N LYS A 59 -0.45 -10.23 -10.15
CA LYS A 59 0.60 -10.15 -11.15
C LYS A 59 -0.04 -9.79 -12.49
N VAL A 60 0.46 -8.74 -13.12
CA VAL A 60 -0.13 -8.19 -14.35
C VAL A 60 0.98 -7.76 -15.32
N GLN A 61 0.69 -7.84 -16.61
CA GLN A 61 1.53 -7.28 -17.67
C GLN A 61 0.93 -5.95 -18.16
N VAL A 62 1.78 -4.96 -18.42
CA VAL A 62 1.35 -3.67 -19.00
C VAL A 62 1.01 -3.86 -20.46
N GLU A 63 -0.24 -3.63 -20.84
CA GLU A 63 -0.70 -3.69 -22.23
C GLU A 63 -0.64 -2.33 -22.90
N ASN A 64 -1.10 -1.28 -22.20
CA ASN A 64 -1.14 0.06 -22.76
C ASN A 64 -1.10 1.15 -21.67
N ILE A 65 -0.47 2.28 -21.98
CA ILE A 65 -0.43 3.47 -21.14
C ILE A 65 -1.18 4.59 -21.84
N LYS A 66 -2.33 4.99 -21.31
CA LYS A 66 -3.16 6.04 -21.90
C LYS A 66 -2.61 7.43 -21.60
N ARG A 67 -3.00 8.42 -22.42
CA ARG A 67 -2.73 9.83 -22.13
C ARG A 67 -3.49 10.27 -20.88
N ASP A 68 -2.86 11.16 -20.10
CA ASP A 68 -3.50 11.75 -18.94
C ASP A 68 -4.71 12.58 -19.36
N VAL A 69 -5.80 12.45 -18.60
CA VAL A 69 -7.04 13.20 -18.85
C VAL A 69 -7.37 14.06 -17.64
N ARG A 70 -7.76 15.30 -17.86
CA ARG A 70 -8.34 16.15 -16.82
C ARG A 70 -9.79 15.76 -16.59
N THR A 71 -10.11 15.39 -15.36
CA THR A 71 -11.49 15.12 -14.97
C THR A 71 -12.30 16.42 -14.87
N ARG A 72 -13.62 16.33 -14.87
CA ARG A 72 -14.53 17.46 -14.66
C ARG A 72 -14.27 18.20 -13.34
N THR A 73 -13.71 17.52 -12.32
CA THR A 73 -13.35 18.10 -11.02
C THR A 73 -11.93 18.68 -11.00
N GLY A 74 -11.26 18.83 -12.14
CA GLY A 74 -9.91 19.40 -12.28
C GLY A 74 -8.77 18.45 -11.93
N LYS A 75 -9.05 17.23 -11.50
CA LYS A 75 -8.02 16.21 -11.15
C LYS A 75 -7.44 15.61 -12.43
N ILE A 76 -6.14 15.32 -12.41
CA ILE A 76 -5.48 14.56 -13.48
C ILE A 76 -5.74 13.08 -13.24
N LEU A 77 -6.26 12.38 -14.24
CA LEU A 77 -6.45 10.94 -14.24
C LEU A 77 -5.41 10.30 -15.15
N THR A 78 -4.55 9.47 -14.55
CA THR A 78 -3.62 8.59 -15.28
C THR A 78 -4.21 7.21 -15.35
N THR A 79 -4.30 6.63 -16.55
CA THR A 79 -4.91 5.31 -16.79
C THR A 79 -3.90 4.41 -17.48
N ILE A 80 -3.71 3.21 -16.93
CA ILE A 80 -2.86 2.16 -17.49
C ILE A 80 -3.72 0.90 -17.63
N ILE A 81 -3.60 0.25 -18.78
CA ILE A 81 -4.30 -1.01 -19.04
C ILE A 81 -3.32 -2.15 -18.81
N PHE A 82 -3.71 -3.09 -17.99
CA PHE A 82 -2.99 -4.30 -17.66
C PHE A 82 -3.75 -5.52 -18.15
N ASN A 83 -3.03 -6.63 -18.26
CA ASN A 83 -3.58 -7.94 -18.54
C ASN A 83 -3.04 -8.93 -17.50
N ASP A 84 -3.91 -9.75 -16.91
CA ASP A 84 -3.53 -10.81 -15.96
C ASP A 84 -3.34 -12.17 -16.63
N GLY A 85 -3.35 -12.20 -17.97
CA GLY A 85 -3.31 -13.40 -18.80
C GLY A 85 -4.69 -13.86 -19.30
N GLU A 86 -5.80 -13.33 -18.73
CA GLU A 86 -7.17 -13.68 -19.13
C GLU A 86 -8.06 -12.46 -19.33
N LYS A 87 -7.94 -11.46 -18.46
CA LYS A 87 -8.79 -10.28 -18.46
C LYS A 87 -7.98 -9.00 -18.45
N ALA A 88 -8.53 -7.98 -19.09
CA ALA A 88 -7.99 -6.62 -19.00
C ALA A 88 -8.37 -6.00 -17.65
N ILE A 89 -7.39 -5.36 -17.01
CA ILE A 89 -7.55 -4.65 -15.75
C ILE A 89 -7.18 -3.19 -15.95
N VAL A 90 -8.08 -2.29 -15.60
CA VAL A 90 -7.85 -0.86 -15.75
C VAL A 90 -7.29 -0.29 -14.44
N GLY A 91 -6.03 0.10 -14.45
CA GLY A 91 -5.39 0.84 -13.36
C GLY A 91 -5.65 2.34 -13.49
N SER A 92 -6.07 2.98 -12.39
CA SER A 92 -6.37 4.41 -12.35
C SER A 92 -5.70 5.10 -11.18
N TRP A 93 -5.00 6.21 -11.46
CA TRP A 93 -4.33 7.05 -10.45
C TRP A 93 -4.77 8.49 -10.60
N PHE A 94 -5.19 9.09 -9.49
CA PHE A 94 -5.62 10.48 -9.46
C PHE A 94 -4.50 11.38 -8.95
N ASN A 95 -4.25 12.49 -9.67
CA ASN A 95 -3.19 13.48 -9.38
C ASN A 95 -1.78 12.89 -9.27
N GLN A 96 -1.51 11.79 -9.99
CA GLN A 96 -0.22 11.11 -10.02
C GLN A 96 0.28 10.86 -11.45
N PRO A 97 0.49 11.89 -12.27
CA PRO A 97 0.92 11.71 -13.67
C PRO A 97 2.31 11.07 -13.77
N TYR A 98 3.13 11.18 -12.73
CA TYR A 98 4.45 10.58 -12.67
C TYR A 98 4.43 9.05 -12.58
N ILE A 99 3.29 8.45 -12.20
CA ILE A 99 3.19 6.99 -12.01
C ILE A 99 3.48 6.21 -13.29
N LYS A 100 3.12 6.76 -14.44
CA LYS A 100 3.38 6.15 -15.75
C LYS A 100 4.86 5.92 -16.05
N ASN A 101 5.76 6.72 -15.44
CA ASN A 101 7.20 6.59 -15.62
C ASN A 101 7.78 5.32 -14.97
N TYR A 102 7.03 4.69 -14.08
CA TYR A 102 7.40 3.43 -13.43
C TYR A 102 6.99 2.20 -14.23
N PHE A 103 6.14 2.38 -15.26
CA PHE A 103 5.62 1.28 -16.06
C PHE A 103 6.19 1.31 -17.47
N LYS A 104 6.48 0.13 -18.01
CA LYS A 104 6.87 -0.06 -19.40
C LYS A 104 5.94 -1.08 -20.04
N ILE A 105 5.50 -0.78 -21.27
CA ILE A 105 4.62 -1.67 -22.04
C ILE A 105 5.33 -3.01 -22.24
N GLY A 106 4.61 -4.10 -22.02
CA GLY A 106 5.10 -5.47 -22.14
C GLY A 106 5.81 -6.02 -20.91
N GLU A 107 6.16 -5.18 -19.91
CA GLU A 107 6.78 -5.65 -18.67
C GLU A 107 5.73 -6.12 -17.65
N GLU A 108 6.12 -7.08 -16.80
CA GLU A 108 5.29 -7.61 -15.72
C GLU A 108 5.51 -6.86 -14.41
N TYR A 109 4.43 -6.61 -13.69
CA TYR A 109 4.45 -5.94 -12.39
C TYR A 109 3.55 -6.67 -11.40
N ILE A 110 3.89 -6.52 -10.13
CA ILE A 110 3.03 -6.96 -9.03
C ILE A 110 2.41 -5.74 -8.42
N LEU A 111 1.09 -5.68 -8.47
CA LEU A 111 0.28 -4.60 -7.95
C LEU A 111 -0.47 -5.03 -6.70
N GLN A 112 -0.51 -4.14 -5.72
CA GLN A 112 -1.34 -4.27 -4.54
C GLN A 112 -2.37 -3.15 -4.53
N GLY A 113 -3.64 -3.50 -4.43
CA GLY A 113 -4.70 -2.50 -4.41
C GLY A 113 -6.08 -3.10 -4.24
N ASN A 114 -7.08 -2.23 -4.20
CA ASN A 114 -8.48 -2.65 -4.15
C ASN A 114 -8.98 -2.90 -5.57
N LEU A 115 -9.25 -4.16 -5.87
CA LEU A 115 -9.82 -4.57 -7.14
C LEU A 115 -11.34 -4.48 -7.06
N ARG A 116 -11.94 -3.86 -8.07
CA ARG A 116 -13.39 -3.70 -8.21
C ARG A 116 -13.82 -4.11 -9.60
N GLU A 117 -14.98 -4.68 -9.72
CA GLU A 117 -15.64 -4.90 -10.99
C GLU A 117 -16.73 -3.85 -11.20
N TYR A 118 -16.68 -3.19 -12.34
CA TYR A 118 -17.70 -2.23 -12.76
C TYR A 118 -18.10 -2.51 -14.21
N ARG A 119 -19.35 -2.90 -14.43
CA ARG A 119 -19.89 -3.23 -15.78
C ARG A 119 -19.02 -4.24 -16.53
N GLY A 120 -18.58 -5.29 -15.87
CA GLY A 120 -17.74 -6.34 -16.47
C GLY A 120 -16.27 -5.97 -16.68
N THR A 121 -15.86 -4.74 -16.28
CA THR A 121 -14.47 -4.30 -16.36
C THR A 121 -13.85 -4.32 -14.97
N LEU A 122 -12.70 -4.99 -14.84
CA LEU A 122 -11.91 -4.97 -13.61
C LEU A 122 -11.16 -3.65 -13.50
N THR A 123 -11.25 -3.01 -12.35
CA THR A 123 -10.58 -1.75 -12.07
C THR A 123 -9.78 -1.82 -10.78
N ILE A 124 -8.57 -1.25 -10.77
CA ILE A 124 -7.74 -1.10 -9.59
C ILE A 124 -7.36 0.37 -9.43
N ASN A 125 -7.72 0.98 -8.30
CA ASN A 125 -7.48 2.39 -8.07
C ASN A 125 -6.30 2.61 -7.12
N ASN A 126 -5.41 3.56 -7.49
CA ASN A 126 -4.23 3.94 -6.70
C ASN A 126 -3.41 2.73 -6.22
N ALA A 127 -3.24 1.74 -7.11
CA ALA A 127 -2.48 0.55 -6.80
C ALA A 127 -1.01 0.88 -6.49
N GLN A 128 -0.45 0.17 -5.53
CA GLN A 128 0.97 0.25 -5.19
C GLN A 128 1.75 -0.82 -5.97
N ILE A 129 2.90 -0.41 -6.52
CA ILE A 129 3.82 -1.34 -7.17
C ILE A 129 4.65 -2.01 -6.09
N LEU A 130 4.61 -3.33 -6.01
CA LEU A 130 5.48 -4.10 -5.13
C LEU A 130 6.80 -4.38 -5.85
N LYS A 131 7.93 -4.05 -5.19
CA LYS A 131 9.27 -4.34 -5.74
C LYS A 131 9.57 -5.83 -5.70
N ASN A 132 10.38 -6.28 -6.68
CA ASN A 132 10.69 -7.70 -6.95
C ASN A 132 11.09 -8.58 -5.76
N LYS A 133 11.60 -8.02 -4.67
CA LYS A 133 11.90 -8.80 -3.44
C LYS A 133 10.69 -9.48 -2.80
N TYR A 134 9.48 -9.04 -3.14
CA TYR A 134 8.22 -9.62 -2.67
C TYR A 134 7.53 -10.47 -3.74
N ALA A 135 8.04 -10.45 -4.98
CA ALA A 135 7.48 -11.17 -6.11
C ALA A 135 7.57 -12.69 -5.96
N GLU A 136 8.67 -13.19 -5.37
CA GLU A 136 8.90 -14.63 -5.18
C GLU A 136 7.97 -15.26 -4.12
N LYS A 137 7.26 -14.45 -3.33
CA LYS A 137 6.37 -14.91 -2.25
C LYS A 137 4.90 -14.54 -2.49
N VAL A 138 4.49 -14.32 -3.74
CA VAL A 138 3.10 -13.92 -4.07
C VAL A 138 2.09 -15.05 -3.83
N GLU A 139 2.55 -16.29 -3.76
CA GLU A 139 1.67 -17.45 -3.52
C GLU A 139 1.24 -17.63 -2.07
N GLU A 140 1.87 -16.93 -1.12
CA GLU A 140 1.51 -17.01 0.29
C GLU A 140 0.57 -15.88 0.71
N ARG A 141 -0.44 -16.18 1.51
CA ARG A 141 -1.27 -15.17 2.18
C ARG A 141 -0.38 -14.21 2.96
N LYS A 142 -0.49 -12.91 2.68
CA LYS A 142 0.26 -11.91 3.44
C LYS A 142 -0.58 -11.34 4.56
N ILE A 143 0.01 -11.37 5.75
CA ILE A 143 -0.51 -10.69 6.92
C ILE A 143 0.27 -9.38 7.03
N ILE A 144 -0.42 -8.26 6.91
CA ILE A 144 0.18 -6.94 7.06
C ILE A 144 -0.31 -6.32 8.36
N PRO A 145 0.62 -5.91 9.25
CA PRO A 145 0.23 -5.20 10.45
C PRO A 145 -0.37 -3.84 10.08
N LYS A 146 -1.53 -3.51 10.62
CA LYS A 146 -2.09 -2.17 10.53
C LYS A 146 -1.39 -1.27 11.54
N SER A 147 -0.61 -0.31 11.06
CA SER A 147 -0.12 0.77 11.91
C SER A 147 -1.26 1.72 12.23
N VAL A 148 -1.41 2.06 13.50
CA VAL A 148 -2.37 3.08 13.92
C VAL A 148 -1.77 4.45 13.61
N SER A 149 -2.50 5.26 12.85
CA SER A 149 -2.13 6.66 12.66
C SER A 149 -2.18 7.40 14.02
N TYR A 150 -1.18 8.23 14.31
CA TYR A 150 -1.08 9.02 15.55
C TYR A 150 -2.33 9.84 15.90
N THR A 151 -3.14 10.20 14.91
CA THR A 151 -4.42 10.91 15.12
C THR A 151 -5.43 10.11 15.93
N HIS A 152 -5.34 8.78 15.97
CA HIS A 152 -6.22 7.94 16.77
C HIS A 152 -5.80 7.84 18.25
N LEU A 153 -4.52 8.04 18.56
CA LEU A 153 -4.03 8.05 19.94
C LEU A 153 -4.50 9.29 20.71
N ARG A 154 -4.64 10.45 20.04
CA ARG A 154 -5.16 11.67 20.64
C ARG A 154 -6.63 11.57 21.09
N ALA A 155 -7.44 10.76 20.44
CA ALA A 155 -8.85 10.60 20.80
C ALA A 155 -9.04 9.84 22.12
N HIS A 156 -8.06 9.01 22.54
CA HIS A 156 -8.12 8.28 23.80
C HIS A 156 -7.61 9.10 25.01
N GLU A 157 -6.70 10.05 24.80
CA GLU A 157 -6.20 10.90 25.88
C GLU A 157 -7.23 11.95 26.33
N THR A 158 -8.14 12.38 25.44
CA THR A 158 -9.21 13.33 25.78
C THR A 158 -10.34 12.71 26.60
N LEU A 159 -10.50 11.38 26.60
CA LEU A 159 -11.52 10.69 27.40
C LEU A 159 -11.03 10.26 28.80
N ALA A 160 -9.73 10.32 29.06
CA ALA A 160 -9.16 9.97 30.37
C ALA A 160 -9.02 11.17 31.35
N ASN A 161 -9.37 12.38 30.91
CA ASN A 161 -9.31 13.62 31.68
C ASN A 161 -10.68 14.29 31.90
N LEU A 162 -11.77 13.50 31.93
CA LEU A 162 -13.09 13.92 32.40
C LEU A 162 -13.48 13.20 33.66
#